data_7596aa1c6eee7e4da218e091f0acce8a
#
_entry.id   7596aa1c6eee7e4da218e091f0acce8a
#
_cell.length_a   1.000
_cell.length_b   1.000
_cell.length_c   1.000
_cell.angle_alpha   90.00
_cell.angle_beta   90.00
_cell.angle_gamma   90.00
#
_symmetry.space_group_name_H-M   'P 1'
#
loop_
_entity.id
_entity.type
_entity.pdbx_description
1 polymer ?
#
loop_
_entity_poly.entity_id
_entity_poly.type
_entity_poly.pdbx_seq_one_letter_code
_entity_poly.pdbx_strand_id
1 'polypeptide(L)'
;MSTVRADMGPGASPYELLEAAARGRIGVDRRFLHSIVDTGAPKQTAAEILRFSRSPQDQFPINVDPLLTDLFRHFGTEEALEFYVDAIRRAPEDVDDSLIQALLPFAEKAAGPLLALYEELGEEQGSDVAFLLAALRVRDPRVLKLLLDRLEYDAADGAFCLGLYGDSAAQPALEKMLAEVPESEADLRREIDYALEQLKAPEPKYQPEPFDLFAEYPEHELPAFEVLDEAERIEMMGSADPDVRAGAAHTFFNQELEKPAREALFALATGDPESKVRGEAWASLGDATAGDTKETASIRDAMIATLNDESKSIEERGGAAIGLYAVADRDDVREGLEALYKAGGKARIKALEAMWRSLWEPYAKYFPEHLDDSKPENKNVELLRHALRGAGYFRLTPQVDKIASFFNRAEPYDDLRDDALFAYALAMPGETTRGRVKGMLRKIDSIAKLSQAETELVMFALDERLRLHGLAPVFEAEQADEHDHEHDAAPPSPGPEPPAAALYSQMPAQKTGRNDPCPCGSGKKYKKCHGVVQ
;
A
#
# COMPACT_ATOMS: atom_id res chain seq x y z
N MET A 1 -7.25 -11.18 -25.85
CA MET A 1 -6.03 -11.66 -25.16
C MET A 1 -5.79 -10.71 -24.03
N SER A 2 -5.58 -11.20 -22.81
CA SER A 2 -5.28 -10.36 -21.65
C SER A 2 -3.97 -9.59 -21.91
N THR A 3 -3.91 -8.31 -21.56
CA THR A 3 -2.68 -7.49 -21.63
C THR A 3 -1.53 -8.14 -20.86
N VAL A 4 -1.81 -8.78 -19.73
CA VAL A 4 -0.83 -9.55 -18.93
C VAL A 4 -0.09 -10.62 -19.76
N ARG A 5 -0.80 -11.37 -20.62
CA ARG A 5 -0.16 -12.34 -21.51
C ARG A 5 0.63 -11.70 -22.66
N ALA A 6 0.31 -10.46 -23.02
CA ALA A 6 1.07 -9.76 -24.07
C ALA A 6 2.47 -9.34 -23.57
N ASP A 7 2.58 -8.93 -22.32
CA ASP A 7 3.86 -8.53 -21.71
C ASP A 7 4.76 -9.73 -21.39
N MET A 8 4.16 -10.88 -20.97
CA MET A 8 4.89 -12.13 -20.69
C MET A 8 5.11 -13.02 -21.93
N GLY A 9 4.49 -12.68 -23.05
CA GLY A 9 4.47 -13.49 -24.26
C GLY A 9 3.30 -14.50 -24.31
N PRO A 10 2.89 -14.92 -25.53
CA PRO A 10 1.79 -15.85 -25.70
C PRO A 10 2.21 -17.27 -25.25
N GLY A 11 1.80 -17.67 -24.05
CA GLY A 11 2.02 -19.03 -23.55
C GLY A 11 2.69 -19.12 -22.19
N ALA A 12 2.80 -18.02 -21.44
CA ALA A 12 3.28 -18.07 -20.06
C ALA A 12 2.44 -19.07 -19.23
N SER A 13 3.13 -19.93 -18.49
CA SER A 13 2.52 -20.92 -17.62
C SER A 13 1.99 -20.26 -16.33
N PRO A 14 1.05 -20.90 -15.60
CA PRO A 14 0.63 -20.45 -14.28
C PRO A 14 1.81 -20.21 -13.31
N TYR A 15 2.83 -21.06 -13.37
CA TYR A 15 4.04 -20.90 -12.58
C TYR A 15 4.77 -19.57 -12.87
N GLU A 16 5.01 -19.29 -14.16
CA GLU A 16 5.70 -18.07 -14.60
C GLU A 16 4.91 -16.80 -14.27
N LEU A 17 3.56 -16.86 -14.37
CA LEU A 17 2.68 -15.76 -13.98
C LEU A 17 2.75 -15.48 -12.48
N LEU A 18 2.73 -16.53 -11.65
CA LEU A 18 2.85 -16.39 -10.19
C LEU A 18 4.25 -15.88 -9.80
N GLU A 19 5.30 -16.37 -10.46
CA GLU A 19 6.65 -15.84 -10.25
C GLU A 19 6.75 -14.36 -10.55
N ALA A 20 6.16 -13.91 -11.68
CA ALA A 20 6.13 -12.50 -12.03
C ALA A 20 5.35 -11.63 -11.03
N ALA A 21 4.22 -12.15 -10.50
CA ALA A 21 3.47 -11.49 -9.44
C ALA A 21 4.26 -11.41 -8.13
N ALA A 22 4.90 -12.51 -7.72
CA ALA A 22 5.74 -12.56 -6.53
C ALA A 22 6.99 -11.66 -6.60
N ARG A 23 7.48 -11.39 -7.83
CA ARG A 23 8.55 -10.40 -8.10
C ARG A 23 8.03 -8.97 -8.20
N GLY A 24 6.72 -8.74 -8.11
CA GLY A 24 6.11 -7.41 -8.27
C GLY A 24 6.03 -6.90 -9.70
N ARG A 25 6.34 -7.73 -10.71
CA ARG A 25 6.36 -7.33 -12.12
C ARG A 25 4.97 -7.26 -12.76
N ILE A 26 3.97 -7.85 -12.14
CA ILE A 26 2.58 -7.87 -12.61
C ILE A 26 1.66 -7.60 -11.41
N GLY A 27 0.68 -6.72 -11.57
CA GLY A 27 -0.38 -6.51 -10.59
C GLY A 27 -1.34 -7.70 -10.56
N VAL A 28 -1.81 -8.06 -9.37
CA VAL A 28 -2.75 -9.17 -9.16
C VAL A 28 -4.18 -8.65 -9.28
N ASP A 29 -4.69 -8.60 -10.48
CA ASP A 29 -6.03 -8.14 -10.85
C ASP A 29 -6.88 -9.25 -11.49
N ARG A 30 -8.12 -8.94 -11.81
CA ARG A 30 -9.02 -9.91 -12.48
C ARG A 30 -8.49 -10.41 -13.81
N ARG A 31 -7.73 -9.59 -14.56
CA ARG A 31 -7.12 -9.99 -15.84
C ARG A 31 -6.03 -11.04 -15.62
N PHE A 32 -5.21 -10.81 -14.59
CA PHE A 32 -4.21 -11.79 -14.12
C PHE A 32 -4.88 -13.11 -13.72
N LEU A 33 -5.94 -13.07 -12.91
CA LEU A 33 -6.68 -14.26 -12.48
C LEU A 33 -7.26 -15.02 -13.68
N HIS A 34 -7.89 -14.34 -14.63
CA HIS A 34 -8.37 -14.96 -15.86
C HIS A 34 -7.25 -15.68 -16.63
N SER A 35 -6.03 -15.12 -16.62
CA SER A 35 -4.89 -15.75 -17.28
C SER A 35 -4.44 -17.05 -16.62
N ILE A 36 -4.72 -17.24 -15.34
CA ILE A 36 -4.44 -18.48 -14.59
C ILE A 36 -5.62 -19.45 -14.68
N VAL A 37 -6.85 -18.95 -14.45
CA VAL A 37 -8.03 -19.80 -14.28
C VAL A 37 -8.55 -20.35 -15.60
N ASP A 38 -8.55 -19.53 -16.67
CA ASP A 38 -9.15 -19.88 -17.98
C ASP A 38 -8.27 -20.77 -18.85
N THR A 39 -7.34 -21.52 -18.27
CA THR A 39 -6.44 -22.41 -19.02
C THR A 39 -7.15 -23.62 -19.63
N GLY A 40 -8.36 -23.96 -19.17
CA GLY A 40 -9.10 -25.16 -19.55
C GLY A 40 -8.55 -26.48 -18.98
N ALA A 41 -7.51 -26.41 -18.10
CA ALA A 41 -6.87 -27.58 -17.50
C ALA A 41 -6.69 -27.41 -15.97
N PRO A 42 -7.77 -27.34 -15.18
CA PRO A 42 -7.72 -26.96 -13.77
C PRO A 42 -6.77 -27.83 -12.90
N LYS A 43 -6.70 -29.12 -13.14
CA LYS A 43 -5.75 -30.00 -12.41
C LYS A 43 -4.28 -29.70 -12.74
N GLN A 44 -3.97 -29.46 -14.02
CA GLN A 44 -2.61 -29.10 -14.41
C GLN A 44 -2.23 -27.74 -13.82
N THR A 45 -3.15 -26.78 -13.87
CA THR A 45 -2.97 -25.46 -13.26
C THR A 45 -2.71 -25.56 -11.77
N ALA A 46 -3.54 -26.33 -11.02
CA ALA A 46 -3.35 -26.56 -9.59
C ALA A 46 -2.00 -27.22 -9.26
N ALA A 47 -1.57 -28.18 -10.08
CA ALA A 47 -0.24 -28.80 -9.91
C ALA A 47 0.91 -27.81 -10.13
N GLU A 48 0.79 -26.87 -11.07
CA GLU A 48 1.79 -25.83 -11.29
C GLU A 48 1.80 -24.79 -10.17
N ILE A 49 0.64 -24.41 -9.63
CA ILE A 49 0.51 -23.55 -8.46
C ILE A 49 1.17 -24.22 -7.25
N LEU A 50 0.90 -25.50 -7.00
CA LEU A 50 1.53 -26.27 -5.92
C LEU A 50 3.05 -26.35 -6.10
N ARG A 51 3.53 -26.56 -7.33
CA ARG A 51 4.97 -26.53 -7.62
C ARG A 51 5.59 -25.17 -7.30
N PHE A 52 4.91 -24.07 -7.63
CA PHE A 52 5.35 -22.73 -7.32
C PHE A 52 5.40 -22.49 -5.80
N SER A 53 4.37 -22.88 -5.04
CA SER A 53 4.31 -22.69 -3.59
C SER A 53 5.45 -23.41 -2.84
N ARG A 54 6.01 -24.46 -3.43
CA ARG A 54 7.15 -25.22 -2.90
C ARG A 54 8.53 -24.71 -3.34
N SER A 55 8.57 -23.67 -4.19
CA SER A 55 9.82 -22.98 -4.49
C SER A 55 10.27 -22.12 -3.30
N PRO A 56 11.57 -21.74 -3.22
CA PRO A 56 12.05 -20.85 -2.16
C PRO A 56 11.31 -19.50 -2.20
N GLN A 57 10.41 -19.27 -1.23
CA GLN A 57 9.57 -18.07 -1.20
C GLN A 57 10.31 -16.83 -0.68
N ASP A 58 11.36 -17.02 0.12
CA ASP A 58 12.24 -15.99 0.67
C ASP A 58 13.02 -15.18 -0.39
N GLN A 59 13.10 -15.70 -1.62
CA GLN A 59 13.69 -14.99 -2.74
C GLN A 59 12.76 -13.95 -3.38
N PHE A 60 11.48 -13.94 -3.03
CA PHE A 60 10.48 -13.03 -3.60
C PHE A 60 10.16 -11.87 -2.66
N PRO A 61 10.10 -10.63 -3.18
CA PRO A 61 9.78 -9.47 -2.35
C PRO A 61 8.29 -9.41 -1.94
N ILE A 62 7.40 -10.11 -2.67
CA ILE A 62 5.96 -10.10 -2.41
C ILE A 62 5.50 -11.48 -1.95
N ASN A 63 4.87 -11.52 -0.78
CA ASN A 63 4.20 -12.72 -0.30
C ASN A 63 2.89 -12.94 -1.07
N VAL A 64 2.81 -14.02 -1.82
CA VAL A 64 1.62 -14.41 -2.59
C VAL A 64 0.83 -15.58 -1.97
N ASP A 65 1.14 -16.03 -0.77
CA ASP A 65 0.41 -17.11 -0.09
C ASP A 65 -1.11 -16.82 0.03
N PRO A 66 -1.58 -15.58 0.30
CA PRO A 66 -3.01 -15.26 0.26
C PRO A 66 -3.65 -15.49 -1.12
N LEU A 67 -2.95 -15.11 -2.20
CA LEU A 67 -3.40 -15.36 -3.57
C LEU A 67 -3.47 -16.87 -3.86
N LEU A 68 -2.44 -17.63 -3.44
CA LEU A 68 -2.44 -19.09 -3.64
C LEU A 68 -3.58 -19.75 -2.87
N THR A 69 -3.89 -19.30 -1.67
CA THR A 69 -5.02 -19.76 -0.86
C THR A 69 -6.33 -19.54 -1.61
N ASP A 70 -6.55 -18.37 -2.17
CA ASP A 70 -7.75 -18.03 -2.92
C ASP A 70 -7.86 -18.81 -4.23
N LEU A 71 -6.76 -19.01 -4.96
CA LEU A 71 -6.73 -19.83 -6.16
C LEU A 71 -7.08 -21.29 -5.85
N PHE A 72 -6.52 -21.88 -4.80
CA PHE A 72 -6.84 -23.24 -4.39
C PHE A 72 -8.27 -23.38 -3.88
N ARG A 73 -8.79 -22.35 -3.19
CA ARG A 73 -10.20 -22.30 -2.80
C ARG A 73 -11.13 -22.29 -4.02
N HIS A 74 -10.77 -21.56 -5.07
CA HIS A 74 -11.51 -21.51 -6.32
C HIS A 74 -11.48 -22.86 -7.07
N PHE A 75 -10.31 -23.49 -7.21
CA PHE A 75 -10.18 -24.75 -7.93
C PHE A 75 -10.77 -25.94 -7.17
N GLY A 76 -10.75 -25.96 -5.86
CA GLY A 76 -11.29 -27.02 -5.01
C GLY A 76 -10.65 -28.40 -5.26
N THR A 77 -9.40 -28.46 -5.70
CA THR A 77 -8.70 -29.70 -6.05
C THR A 77 -7.99 -30.33 -4.85
N GLU A 78 -7.55 -31.59 -4.97
CA GLU A 78 -6.86 -32.29 -3.86
C GLU A 78 -5.49 -31.68 -3.55
N GLU A 79 -4.84 -31.06 -4.52
CA GLU A 79 -3.59 -30.32 -4.36
C GLU A 79 -3.70 -29.16 -3.37
N ALA A 80 -4.92 -28.61 -3.19
CA ALA A 80 -5.20 -27.56 -2.22
C ALA A 80 -4.88 -27.98 -0.79
N LEU A 81 -5.25 -29.22 -0.42
CA LEU A 81 -4.98 -29.72 0.94
C LEU A 81 -3.48 -29.83 1.23
N GLU A 82 -2.69 -30.27 0.24
CA GLU A 82 -1.23 -30.31 0.39
C GLU A 82 -0.66 -28.91 0.59
N PHE A 83 -1.13 -27.95 -0.19
CA PHE A 83 -0.73 -26.55 -0.05
C PHE A 83 -1.07 -25.99 1.34
N TYR A 84 -2.31 -26.17 1.82
CA TYR A 84 -2.74 -25.63 3.12
C TYR A 84 -1.92 -26.22 4.27
N VAL A 85 -1.67 -27.54 4.26
CA VAL A 85 -0.82 -28.18 5.27
C VAL A 85 0.63 -27.68 5.21
N ASP A 86 1.17 -27.49 4.01
CA ASP A 86 2.52 -26.93 3.84
C ASP A 86 2.60 -25.45 4.26
N ALA A 87 1.55 -24.65 4.02
CA ALA A 87 1.46 -23.25 4.46
C ALA A 87 1.43 -23.15 5.99
N ILE A 88 0.57 -23.94 6.66
CA ILE A 88 0.49 -23.98 8.13
C ILE A 88 1.82 -24.44 8.74
N ARG A 89 2.53 -25.39 8.11
CA ARG A 89 3.84 -25.85 8.60
C ARG A 89 4.89 -24.72 8.56
N ARG A 90 4.82 -23.83 7.56
CA ARG A 90 5.75 -22.69 7.43
C ARG A 90 5.47 -21.59 8.44
N ALA A 91 4.19 -21.31 8.71
CA ALA A 91 3.74 -20.24 9.59
C ALA A 91 2.55 -20.74 10.42
N PRO A 92 2.79 -21.56 11.46
CA PRO A 92 1.72 -22.18 12.25
C PRO A 92 0.89 -21.16 13.05
N GLU A 93 1.42 -19.95 13.29
CA GLU A 93 0.74 -18.84 13.95
C GLU A 93 -0.15 -17.98 13.02
N ASP A 94 -0.13 -18.21 11.71
CA ASP A 94 -0.86 -17.41 10.72
C ASP A 94 -2.20 -18.05 10.31
N VAL A 95 -2.86 -18.76 11.21
CA VAL A 95 -4.19 -19.37 10.95
C VAL A 95 -5.28 -18.32 11.07
N ASP A 96 -5.87 -17.92 9.95
CA ASP A 96 -6.97 -16.97 9.87
C ASP A 96 -8.29 -17.59 9.40
N ASP A 97 -9.37 -16.80 9.44
CA ASP A 97 -10.69 -17.23 9.00
C ASP A 97 -10.72 -17.65 7.51
N SER A 98 -9.86 -17.07 6.67
CA SER A 98 -9.76 -17.42 5.24
C SER A 98 -9.25 -18.84 5.05
N LEU A 99 -8.22 -19.22 5.81
CA LEU A 99 -7.68 -20.59 5.79
C LEU A 99 -8.67 -21.62 6.33
N ILE A 100 -9.43 -21.27 7.40
CA ILE A 100 -10.51 -22.12 7.91
C ILE A 100 -11.56 -22.34 6.82
N GLN A 101 -12.03 -21.27 6.17
CA GLN A 101 -13.01 -21.36 5.08
C GLN A 101 -12.49 -22.20 3.91
N ALA A 102 -11.21 -22.09 3.58
CA ALA A 102 -10.57 -22.85 2.52
C ALA A 102 -10.47 -24.36 2.85
N LEU A 103 -10.30 -24.72 4.13
CA LEU A 103 -10.20 -26.10 4.60
C LEU A 103 -11.55 -26.78 4.85
N LEU A 104 -12.63 -26.04 5.10
CA LEU A 104 -13.96 -26.63 5.37
C LEU A 104 -14.40 -27.67 4.32
N PRO A 105 -14.24 -27.46 2.99
CA PRO A 105 -14.58 -28.47 1.99
C PRO A 105 -13.75 -29.77 2.09
N PHE A 106 -12.60 -29.70 2.74
CA PHE A 106 -11.67 -30.83 2.89
C PHE A 106 -11.63 -31.40 4.31
N ALA A 107 -12.52 -30.95 5.22
CA ALA A 107 -12.46 -31.23 6.65
C ALA A 107 -12.14 -32.69 6.99
N GLU A 108 -12.88 -33.64 6.39
CA GLU A 108 -12.68 -35.09 6.62
C GLU A 108 -11.28 -35.59 6.17
N LYS A 109 -10.76 -35.05 5.06
CA LYS A 109 -9.44 -35.40 4.52
C LYS A 109 -8.30 -34.69 5.26
N ALA A 110 -8.57 -33.51 5.81
CA ALA A 110 -7.59 -32.67 6.51
C ALA A 110 -7.22 -33.21 7.90
N ALA A 111 -8.13 -33.94 8.57
CA ALA A 111 -7.89 -34.41 9.93
C ALA A 111 -6.58 -35.20 10.09
N GLY A 112 -6.31 -36.16 9.20
CA GLY A 112 -5.09 -36.97 9.25
C GLY A 112 -3.80 -36.15 9.09
N PRO A 113 -3.66 -35.36 8.00
CA PRO A 113 -2.51 -34.47 7.81
C PRO A 113 -2.31 -33.44 8.93
N LEU A 114 -3.39 -32.82 9.44
CA LEU A 114 -3.30 -31.85 10.54
C LEU A 114 -2.92 -32.50 11.88
N LEU A 115 -3.41 -33.71 12.17
CA LEU A 115 -2.95 -34.47 13.34
C LEU A 115 -1.45 -34.79 13.26
N ALA A 116 -0.98 -35.22 12.09
CA ALA A 116 0.46 -35.47 11.89
C ALA A 116 1.29 -34.18 12.02
N LEU A 117 0.76 -33.05 11.53
CA LEU A 117 1.41 -31.76 11.67
C LEU A 117 1.47 -31.29 13.14
N TYR A 118 0.39 -31.51 13.91
CA TYR A 118 0.38 -31.22 15.34
C TYR A 118 1.45 -32.03 16.10
N GLU A 119 1.58 -33.35 15.78
CA GLU A 119 2.62 -34.20 16.35
C GLU A 119 4.05 -33.72 15.99
N GLU A 120 4.23 -33.18 14.77
CA GLU A 120 5.49 -32.60 14.31
C GLU A 120 5.86 -31.32 15.06
N LEU A 121 4.90 -30.40 15.26
CA LEU A 121 5.10 -29.10 15.89
C LEU A 121 5.16 -29.17 17.42
N GLY A 122 4.44 -30.14 18.02
CA GLY A 122 4.31 -30.27 19.48
C GLY A 122 3.29 -29.30 20.09
N GLU A 123 3.15 -29.36 21.42
CA GLU A 123 2.06 -28.67 22.16
C GLU A 123 2.09 -27.14 22.02
N GLU A 124 3.26 -26.52 22.04
CA GLU A 124 3.40 -25.08 22.03
C GLU A 124 3.11 -24.49 20.64
N GLN A 125 3.80 -24.96 19.60
CA GLN A 125 3.62 -24.47 18.23
C GLN A 125 2.38 -25.04 17.53
N GLY A 126 1.79 -26.11 18.06
CA GLY A 126 0.60 -26.75 17.51
C GLY A 126 -0.72 -26.13 17.97
N SER A 127 -0.71 -25.02 18.75
CA SER A 127 -1.94 -24.40 19.26
C SER A 127 -2.95 -24.10 18.16
N ASP A 128 -2.53 -23.42 17.11
CA ASP A 128 -3.42 -23.02 16.02
C ASP A 128 -3.84 -24.21 15.14
N VAL A 129 -3.04 -25.27 15.09
CA VAL A 129 -3.45 -26.54 14.45
C VAL A 129 -4.55 -27.25 15.27
N ALA A 130 -4.46 -27.23 16.62
CA ALA A 130 -5.52 -27.75 17.48
C ALA A 130 -6.80 -26.92 17.34
N PHE A 131 -6.68 -25.60 17.28
CA PHE A 131 -7.79 -24.70 16.97
C PHE A 131 -8.43 -25.02 15.62
N LEU A 132 -7.63 -25.21 14.55
CA LEU A 132 -8.12 -25.62 13.22
C LEU A 132 -8.90 -26.94 13.27
N LEU A 133 -8.35 -27.98 13.91
CA LEU A 133 -9.02 -29.27 14.08
C LEU A 133 -10.36 -29.11 14.81
N ALA A 134 -10.41 -28.24 15.82
CA ALA A 134 -11.64 -27.92 16.54
C ALA A 134 -12.63 -27.16 15.64
N ALA A 135 -12.18 -26.17 14.87
CA ALA A 135 -13.00 -25.37 13.97
C ALA A 135 -13.63 -26.19 12.84
N LEU A 136 -12.88 -27.13 12.27
CA LEU A 136 -13.34 -28.04 11.23
C LEU A 136 -14.34 -29.09 11.74
N ARG A 137 -14.41 -29.33 13.04
CA ARG A 137 -15.38 -30.22 13.74
C ARG A 137 -15.44 -31.63 13.19
N VAL A 138 -14.34 -32.16 12.65
CA VAL A 138 -14.28 -33.55 12.15
C VAL A 138 -14.38 -34.50 13.32
N ARG A 139 -15.33 -35.41 13.27
CA ARG A 139 -15.64 -36.39 14.33
C ARG A 139 -14.68 -37.59 14.32
N ASP A 140 -13.39 -37.29 14.54
CA ASP A 140 -12.34 -38.28 14.67
C ASP A 140 -11.96 -38.44 16.15
N PRO A 141 -11.97 -39.65 16.70
CA PRO A 141 -11.60 -39.91 18.11
C PRO A 141 -10.18 -39.41 18.47
N ARG A 142 -9.28 -39.35 17.50
CA ARG A 142 -7.91 -38.82 17.71
C ARG A 142 -7.92 -37.33 17.94
N VAL A 143 -8.80 -36.59 17.23
CA VAL A 143 -8.97 -35.13 17.44
C VAL A 143 -9.52 -34.87 18.84
N LEU A 144 -10.59 -35.56 19.24
CA LEU A 144 -11.14 -35.39 20.60
C LEU A 144 -10.08 -35.71 21.67
N LYS A 145 -9.30 -36.78 21.49
CA LYS A 145 -8.22 -37.13 22.42
C LYS A 145 -7.19 -36.01 22.51
N LEU A 146 -6.71 -35.49 21.37
CA LEU A 146 -5.76 -34.38 21.30
C LEU A 146 -6.29 -33.17 22.07
N LEU A 147 -7.55 -32.77 21.86
CA LEU A 147 -8.15 -31.62 22.52
C LEU A 147 -8.33 -31.84 24.05
N LEU A 148 -8.56 -33.07 24.48
CA LEU A 148 -8.57 -33.43 25.90
C LEU A 148 -7.18 -33.39 26.52
N ASP A 149 -6.16 -33.91 25.84
CA ASP A 149 -4.76 -33.82 26.26
C ASP A 149 -4.34 -32.33 26.37
N ARG A 150 -4.79 -31.49 25.42
CA ARG A 150 -4.55 -30.06 25.45
C ARG A 150 -5.22 -29.32 26.61
N LEU A 151 -6.41 -29.75 27.03
CA LEU A 151 -7.06 -29.21 28.23
C LEU A 151 -6.21 -29.43 29.50
N GLU A 152 -5.43 -30.52 29.55
CA GLU A 152 -4.49 -30.78 30.67
C GLU A 152 -3.21 -29.94 30.54
N TYR A 153 -2.78 -29.60 29.31
CA TYR A 153 -1.58 -28.81 29.05
C TYR A 153 -1.83 -27.30 29.25
N ASP A 154 -2.89 -26.76 28.61
CA ASP A 154 -3.36 -25.38 28.72
C ASP A 154 -4.89 -25.39 28.87
N ALA A 155 -5.35 -25.17 30.10
CA ALA A 155 -6.77 -25.30 30.43
C ALA A 155 -7.68 -24.30 29.70
N ALA A 156 -7.19 -23.07 29.44
CA ALA A 156 -7.97 -22.04 28.77
C ALA A 156 -8.12 -22.35 27.27
N ASP A 157 -7.02 -22.61 26.59
CA ASP A 157 -6.99 -22.94 25.17
C ASP A 157 -7.69 -24.28 24.88
N GLY A 158 -7.43 -25.30 25.70
CA GLY A 158 -8.11 -26.59 25.58
C GLY A 158 -9.62 -26.51 25.78
N ALA A 159 -10.09 -25.72 26.78
CA ALA A 159 -11.53 -25.49 26.98
C ALA A 159 -12.15 -24.77 25.80
N PHE A 160 -11.52 -23.72 25.28
CA PHE A 160 -11.96 -23.00 24.09
C PHE A 160 -12.08 -23.93 22.87
N CYS A 161 -11.04 -24.72 22.58
CA CYS A 161 -11.03 -25.68 21.48
C CYS A 161 -12.11 -26.76 21.64
N LEU A 162 -12.33 -27.29 22.85
CA LEU A 162 -13.38 -28.29 23.11
C LEU A 162 -14.79 -27.71 22.93
N GLY A 163 -15.01 -26.47 23.38
CA GLY A 163 -16.26 -25.74 23.16
C GLY A 163 -16.55 -25.55 21.67
N LEU A 164 -15.54 -25.12 20.91
CA LEU A 164 -15.61 -24.91 19.46
C LEU A 164 -15.86 -26.25 18.72
N TYR A 165 -15.17 -27.32 19.12
CA TYR A 165 -15.37 -28.68 18.57
C TYR A 165 -16.78 -29.21 18.81
N GLY A 166 -17.38 -28.86 19.96
CA GLY A 166 -18.78 -29.11 20.27
C GLY A 166 -19.14 -30.60 20.36
N ASP A 167 -18.23 -31.43 20.89
CA ASP A 167 -18.55 -32.85 21.17
C ASP A 167 -18.92 -33.05 22.64
N SER A 168 -20.14 -33.52 22.89
CA SER A 168 -20.63 -33.73 24.26
C SER A 168 -19.78 -34.73 25.09
N ALA A 169 -18.96 -35.56 24.44
CA ALA A 169 -18.04 -36.46 25.12
C ALA A 169 -16.93 -35.69 25.90
N ALA A 170 -16.70 -34.39 25.63
CA ALA A 170 -15.79 -33.54 26.36
C ALA A 170 -16.37 -33.02 27.70
N GLN A 171 -17.71 -33.06 27.88
CA GLN A 171 -18.39 -32.49 29.04
C GLN A 171 -17.83 -32.98 30.38
N PRO A 172 -17.62 -34.31 30.63
CA PRO A 172 -17.10 -34.76 31.93
C PRO A 172 -15.71 -34.24 32.26
N ALA A 173 -14.85 -34.04 31.24
CA ALA A 173 -13.51 -33.50 31.42
C ALA A 173 -13.53 -32.00 31.79
N LEU A 174 -14.37 -31.22 31.12
CA LEU A 174 -14.58 -29.80 31.42
C LEU A 174 -15.20 -29.58 32.80
N GLU A 175 -16.21 -30.38 33.19
CA GLU A 175 -16.80 -30.32 34.53
C GLU A 175 -15.80 -30.66 35.63
N LYS A 176 -14.95 -31.67 35.41
CA LYS A 176 -13.86 -32.00 36.33
C LYS A 176 -12.87 -30.85 36.45
N MET A 177 -12.41 -30.29 35.33
CA MET A 177 -11.49 -29.17 35.32
C MET A 177 -12.08 -27.95 36.06
N LEU A 178 -13.36 -27.60 35.81
CA LEU A 178 -14.04 -26.51 36.49
C LEU A 178 -14.09 -26.69 38.02
N ALA A 179 -14.23 -27.91 38.48
CA ALA A 179 -14.24 -28.23 39.90
C ALA A 179 -12.85 -28.11 40.56
N GLU A 180 -11.78 -28.30 39.80
CA GLU A 180 -10.39 -28.23 40.25
C GLU A 180 -9.81 -26.80 40.20
N VAL A 181 -10.36 -25.90 39.32
CA VAL A 181 -9.89 -24.51 39.17
C VAL A 181 -10.31 -23.66 40.37
N PRO A 182 -9.37 -22.96 41.03
CA PRO A 182 -9.65 -22.08 42.19
C PRO A 182 -10.62 -20.95 41.83
N GLU A 183 -11.41 -20.48 42.80
CA GLU A 183 -12.31 -19.34 42.62
C GLU A 183 -11.58 -18.03 42.29
N SER A 184 -10.29 -17.92 42.65
CA SER A 184 -9.43 -16.78 42.31
C SER A 184 -9.10 -16.68 40.82
N GLU A 185 -9.23 -17.77 40.08
CA GLU A 185 -8.99 -17.82 38.62
C GLU A 185 -10.30 -17.63 37.84
N ALA A 186 -10.96 -16.51 38.10
CA ALA A 186 -12.30 -16.22 37.57
C ALA A 186 -12.37 -16.20 36.03
N ASP A 187 -11.30 -15.82 35.36
CA ASP A 187 -11.26 -15.78 33.89
C ASP A 187 -11.24 -17.18 33.31
N LEU A 188 -10.37 -18.07 33.80
CA LEU A 188 -10.32 -19.47 33.38
C LEU A 188 -11.65 -20.18 33.66
N ARG A 189 -12.26 -19.94 34.82
CA ARG A 189 -13.59 -20.51 35.14
C ARG A 189 -14.63 -20.07 34.12
N ARG A 190 -14.62 -18.81 33.69
CA ARG A 190 -15.56 -18.30 32.66
C ARG A 190 -15.34 -18.96 31.29
N GLU A 191 -14.09 -19.20 30.90
CA GLU A 191 -13.79 -19.91 29.65
C GLU A 191 -14.32 -21.34 29.67
N ILE A 192 -14.11 -22.08 30.77
CA ILE A 192 -14.64 -23.44 30.93
C ILE A 192 -16.18 -23.44 30.97
N ASP A 193 -16.81 -22.53 31.71
CA ASP A 193 -18.26 -22.39 31.73
C ASP A 193 -18.82 -22.07 30.32
N TYR A 194 -18.15 -21.18 29.60
CA TYR A 194 -18.53 -20.87 28.21
C TYR A 194 -18.41 -22.11 27.29
N ALA A 195 -17.35 -22.88 27.40
CA ALA A 195 -17.18 -24.12 26.66
C ALA A 195 -18.32 -25.12 26.96
N LEU A 196 -18.68 -25.28 28.25
CA LEU A 196 -19.79 -26.11 28.68
C LEU A 196 -21.16 -25.64 28.12
N GLU A 197 -21.37 -24.32 28.03
CA GLU A 197 -22.57 -23.77 27.39
C GLU A 197 -22.59 -24.06 25.87
N GLN A 198 -21.44 -23.95 25.18
CA GLN A 198 -21.34 -24.31 23.76
C GLN A 198 -21.66 -25.79 23.50
N LEU A 199 -21.31 -26.69 24.41
CA LEU A 199 -21.64 -28.10 24.29
C LEU A 199 -23.15 -28.41 24.40
N LYS A 200 -23.94 -27.53 25.06
CA LYS A 200 -25.40 -27.71 25.20
C LYS A 200 -26.16 -27.42 23.89
N ALA A 201 -25.66 -26.50 23.08
CA ALA A 201 -26.25 -26.12 21.80
C ALA A 201 -25.15 -25.93 20.75
N PRO A 202 -24.54 -27.00 20.27
CA PRO A 202 -23.31 -26.93 19.49
C PRO A 202 -23.59 -26.49 18.04
N GLU A 203 -23.84 -25.21 17.81
CA GLU A 203 -23.89 -24.66 16.46
C GLU A 203 -22.46 -24.49 15.91
N PRO A 204 -22.19 -24.85 14.64
CA PRO A 204 -20.89 -24.59 14.04
C PRO A 204 -20.60 -23.08 13.96
N LYS A 205 -19.49 -22.64 14.55
CA LYS A 205 -19.03 -21.24 14.40
C LYS A 205 -18.65 -20.92 12.95
N TYR A 206 -18.05 -21.90 12.28
CA TYR A 206 -17.66 -21.79 10.89
C TYR A 206 -18.57 -22.65 10.01
N GLN A 207 -19.11 -22.04 8.96
CA GLN A 207 -19.90 -22.70 7.93
C GLN A 207 -19.34 -22.30 6.57
N PRO A 208 -19.40 -23.19 5.55
CA PRO A 208 -18.93 -22.84 4.20
C PRO A 208 -19.62 -21.58 3.68
N GLU A 209 -18.85 -20.56 3.36
CA GLU A 209 -19.33 -19.32 2.76
C GLU A 209 -19.16 -19.36 1.24
N PRO A 210 -20.11 -18.77 0.48
CA PRO A 210 -19.91 -18.57 -0.95
C PRO A 210 -18.63 -17.79 -1.20
N PHE A 211 -17.80 -18.27 -2.12
CA PHE A 211 -16.54 -17.63 -2.49
C PHE A 211 -16.55 -17.32 -3.98
N ASP A 212 -16.28 -16.07 -4.32
CA ASP A 212 -16.07 -15.60 -5.69
C ASP A 212 -14.68 -14.97 -5.80
N LEU A 213 -13.74 -15.74 -6.35
CA LEU A 213 -12.36 -15.31 -6.57
C LEU A 213 -12.27 -13.94 -7.22
N PHE A 214 -13.09 -13.68 -8.24
CA PHE A 214 -13.01 -12.42 -8.99
C PHE A 214 -13.60 -11.22 -8.24
N ALA A 215 -14.45 -11.46 -7.23
CA ALA A 215 -14.96 -10.39 -6.37
C ALA A 215 -13.93 -9.88 -5.36
N GLU A 216 -12.97 -10.72 -4.98
CA GLU A 216 -11.92 -10.37 -4.00
C GLU A 216 -10.83 -9.46 -4.58
N TYR A 217 -10.68 -9.43 -5.92
CA TYR A 217 -9.58 -8.71 -6.59
C TYR A 217 -10.08 -7.53 -7.43
N PRO A 218 -9.25 -6.47 -7.57
CA PRO A 218 -9.60 -5.30 -8.37
C PRO A 218 -9.71 -5.65 -9.87
N GLU A 219 -10.38 -4.78 -10.62
CA GLU A 219 -10.45 -4.90 -12.09
C GLU A 219 -9.10 -4.65 -12.76
N HIS A 220 -8.30 -3.75 -12.17
CA HIS A 220 -6.96 -3.39 -12.64
C HIS A 220 -6.06 -3.06 -11.46
N GLU A 221 -4.84 -3.61 -11.48
CA GLU A 221 -3.78 -3.33 -10.53
C GLU A 221 -2.45 -3.17 -11.26
N LEU A 222 -1.66 -2.20 -10.83
CA LEU A 222 -0.34 -1.94 -11.38
C LEU A 222 0.71 -2.87 -10.75
N PRO A 223 1.85 -3.11 -11.43
CA PRO A 223 3.02 -3.71 -10.82
C PRO A 223 3.44 -2.99 -9.52
N ALA A 224 4.07 -3.72 -8.61
CA ALA A 224 4.62 -3.16 -7.38
C ALA A 224 5.99 -2.52 -7.68
N PHE A 225 5.97 -1.36 -8.29
CA PHE A 225 7.18 -0.69 -8.77
C PHE A 225 8.21 -0.41 -7.67
N GLU A 226 7.79 -0.32 -6.42
CA GLU A 226 8.64 -0.06 -5.26
C GLU A 226 9.62 -1.20 -4.94
N VAL A 227 9.32 -2.43 -5.37
CA VAL A 227 10.22 -3.58 -5.19
C VAL A 227 11.06 -3.88 -6.43
N LEU A 228 10.83 -3.18 -7.55
CA LEU A 228 11.56 -3.35 -8.80
C LEU A 228 12.84 -2.52 -8.80
N ASP A 229 13.91 -3.08 -9.34
CA ASP A 229 15.12 -2.31 -9.59
C ASP A 229 14.96 -1.32 -10.77
N GLU A 230 15.95 -0.43 -10.96
CA GLU A 230 15.89 0.59 -12.01
C GLU A 230 15.78 -0.03 -13.42
N ALA A 231 16.49 -1.11 -13.69
CA ALA A 231 16.47 -1.75 -15.02
C ALA A 231 15.10 -2.38 -15.30
N GLU A 232 14.48 -3.00 -14.29
CA GLU A 232 13.13 -3.57 -14.39
C GLU A 232 12.08 -2.48 -14.60
N ARG A 233 12.18 -1.35 -13.88
CA ARG A 233 11.29 -0.19 -14.09
C ARG A 233 11.42 0.40 -15.48
N ILE A 234 12.65 0.47 -16.03
CA ILE A 234 12.87 0.88 -17.41
C ILE A 234 12.26 -0.13 -18.40
N GLU A 235 12.38 -1.44 -18.14
CA GLU A 235 11.74 -2.48 -18.95
C GLU A 235 10.21 -2.30 -18.97
N MET A 236 9.59 -1.98 -17.83
CA MET A 236 8.15 -1.74 -17.72
C MET A 236 7.66 -0.54 -18.55
N MET A 237 8.51 0.41 -18.88
CA MET A 237 8.18 1.48 -19.83
C MET A 237 7.90 0.97 -21.25
N GLY A 238 8.26 -0.27 -21.57
CA GLY A 238 7.92 -0.96 -22.81
C GLY A 238 6.65 -1.81 -22.76
N SER A 239 5.91 -1.83 -21.65
CA SER A 239 4.70 -2.62 -21.48
C SER A 239 3.65 -2.31 -22.54
N ALA A 240 2.84 -3.32 -22.91
CA ALA A 240 1.68 -3.13 -23.76
C ALA A 240 0.57 -2.30 -23.09
N ASP A 241 0.52 -2.32 -21.75
CA ASP A 241 -0.45 -1.56 -20.95
C ASP A 241 0.02 -0.11 -20.74
N PRO A 242 -0.72 0.89 -21.21
CA PRO A 242 -0.34 2.29 -21.05
C PRO A 242 -0.33 2.75 -19.59
N ASP A 243 -1.12 2.14 -18.71
CA ASP A 243 -1.13 2.49 -17.29
C ASP A 243 0.15 1.98 -16.61
N VAL A 244 0.64 0.81 -16.99
CA VAL A 244 1.95 0.30 -16.56
C VAL A 244 3.08 1.18 -17.05
N ARG A 245 3.07 1.60 -18.35
CA ARG A 245 4.10 2.51 -18.88
C ARG A 245 4.12 3.85 -18.16
N ALA A 246 2.93 4.43 -17.89
CA ALA A 246 2.80 5.69 -17.17
C ALA A 246 3.27 5.55 -15.71
N GLY A 247 2.87 4.48 -15.02
CA GLY A 247 3.31 4.19 -13.65
C GLY A 247 4.82 4.01 -13.56
N ALA A 248 5.41 3.22 -14.47
CA ALA A 248 6.85 3.04 -14.54
C ALA A 248 7.60 4.36 -14.79
N ALA A 249 7.12 5.20 -15.69
CA ALA A 249 7.68 6.53 -15.91
C ALA A 249 7.59 7.40 -14.63
N HIS A 250 6.45 7.36 -13.94
CA HIS A 250 6.21 8.12 -12.70
C HIS A 250 7.19 7.75 -11.57
N THR A 251 7.67 6.52 -11.51
CA THR A 251 8.64 6.10 -10.47
C THR A 251 9.96 6.87 -10.52
N PHE A 252 10.27 7.51 -11.62
CA PHE A 252 11.46 8.35 -11.81
C PHE A 252 11.21 9.84 -11.49
N PHE A 253 9.99 10.18 -11.09
CA PHE A 253 9.64 11.56 -10.76
C PHE A 253 10.42 12.04 -9.52
N ASN A 254 11.06 13.20 -9.62
CA ASN A 254 11.95 13.79 -8.59
C ASN A 254 13.12 12.89 -8.16
N GLN A 255 13.61 12.02 -9.05
CA GLN A 255 14.83 11.25 -8.81
C GLN A 255 15.96 11.77 -9.69
N GLU A 256 17.21 11.61 -9.22
CA GLU A 256 18.38 11.79 -10.05
C GLU A 256 18.36 10.73 -11.17
N LEU A 257 18.45 11.18 -12.43
CA LEU A 257 18.27 10.31 -13.59
C LEU A 257 19.61 9.86 -14.15
N GLU A 258 19.87 8.58 -14.07
CA GLU A 258 20.93 7.95 -14.85
C GLU A 258 20.61 7.99 -16.36
N LYS A 259 21.64 7.86 -17.20
CA LYS A 259 21.48 7.97 -18.64
C LYS A 259 20.44 7.01 -19.23
N PRO A 260 20.37 5.71 -18.85
CA PRO A 260 19.37 4.79 -19.39
C PRO A 260 17.93 5.21 -19.12
N ALA A 261 17.64 5.63 -17.88
CA ALA A 261 16.32 6.11 -17.47
C ALA A 261 15.93 7.39 -18.23
N ARG A 262 16.87 8.35 -18.36
CA ARG A 262 16.67 9.60 -19.07
C ARG A 262 16.37 9.38 -20.55
N GLU A 263 17.10 8.47 -21.22
CA GLU A 263 16.87 8.12 -22.64
C GLU A 263 15.50 7.43 -22.82
N ALA A 264 15.13 6.51 -21.93
CA ALA A 264 13.85 5.82 -21.96
C ALA A 264 12.67 6.78 -21.76
N LEU A 265 12.76 7.64 -20.74
CA LEU A 265 11.75 8.68 -20.47
C LEU A 265 11.60 9.64 -21.65
N PHE A 266 12.70 10.08 -22.27
CA PHE A 266 12.64 10.97 -23.42
C PHE A 266 12.01 10.30 -24.64
N ALA A 267 12.27 9.02 -24.85
CA ALA A 267 11.63 8.24 -25.91
C ALA A 267 10.11 8.12 -25.69
N LEU A 268 9.67 7.83 -24.45
CA LEU A 268 8.24 7.83 -24.10
C LEU A 268 7.61 9.21 -24.30
N ALA A 269 8.22 10.26 -23.77
CA ALA A 269 7.70 11.62 -23.81
C ALA A 269 7.48 12.13 -25.25
N THR A 270 8.30 11.67 -26.19
CA THR A 270 8.25 12.12 -27.58
C THR A 270 7.52 11.16 -28.53
N GLY A 271 7.39 9.88 -28.20
CA GLY A 271 6.96 8.84 -29.14
C GLY A 271 5.81 7.94 -28.69
N ASP A 272 5.43 7.92 -27.40
CA ASP A 272 4.34 7.06 -26.95
C ASP A 272 3.00 7.45 -27.61
N PRO A 273 2.15 6.49 -28.01
CA PRO A 273 0.84 6.79 -28.59
C PRO A 273 -0.10 7.49 -27.59
N GLU A 274 0.01 7.20 -26.28
CA GLU A 274 -0.90 7.70 -25.26
C GLU A 274 -0.41 9.01 -24.65
N SER A 275 -1.25 10.04 -24.66
CA SER A 275 -0.90 11.37 -24.15
C SER A 275 -0.65 11.38 -22.63
N LYS A 276 -1.32 10.50 -21.87
CA LYS A 276 -1.06 10.32 -20.45
C LYS A 276 0.37 9.85 -20.19
N VAL A 277 0.84 8.85 -20.93
CA VAL A 277 2.20 8.33 -20.80
C VAL A 277 3.24 9.40 -21.16
N ARG A 278 3.00 10.14 -22.27
CA ARG A 278 3.88 11.26 -22.64
C ARG A 278 3.94 12.34 -21.55
N GLY A 279 2.80 12.64 -20.93
CA GLY A 279 2.71 13.60 -19.83
C GLY A 279 3.51 13.18 -18.60
N GLU A 280 3.34 11.94 -18.14
CA GLU A 280 4.10 11.41 -16.99
C GLU A 280 5.61 11.36 -17.28
N ALA A 281 6.00 10.95 -18.49
CA ALA A 281 7.40 10.94 -18.90
C ALA A 281 8.01 12.35 -18.92
N TRP A 282 7.27 13.37 -19.41
CA TRP A 282 7.73 14.77 -19.35
C TRP A 282 7.91 15.24 -17.90
N ALA A 283 6.97 14.94 -17.02
CA ALA A 283 7.07 15.32 -15.61
C ALA A 283 8.29 14.70 -14.93
N SER A 284 8.56 13.42 -15.22
CA SER A 284 9.67 12.65 -14.64
C SER A 284 11.05 13.04 -15.18
N LEU A 285 11.11 13.72 -16.32
CA LEU A 285 12.36 14.29 -16.86
C LEU A 285 12.80 15.59 -16.18
N GLY A 286 12.12 16.04 -15.12
CA GLY A 286 12.39 17.32 -14.49
C GLY A 286 13.84 17.52 -14.05
N ASP A 287 14.46 16.50 -13.46
CA ASP A 287 15.87 16.55 -13.05
C ASP A 287 16.81 16.81 -14.25
N ALA A 288 16.50 16.24 -15.41
CA ALA A 288 17.28 16.43 -16.63
C ALA A 288 17.18 17.85 -17.22
N THR A 289 16.36 18.74 -16.68
CA THR A 289 16.27 20.15 -17.13
C THR A 289 17.24 21.08 -16.38
N ALA A 290 17.75 20.67 -15.22
CA ALA A 290 18.75 21.38 -14.46
C ALA A 290 20.14 21.17 -15.10
N GLY A 291 20.89 22.25 -15.28
CA GLY A 291 22.25 22.20 -15.81
C GLY A 291 22.41 22.73 -17.23
N ASP A 292 23.69 22.80 -17.69
CA ASP A 292 24.08 23.49 -18.90
C ASP A 292 24.69 22.57 -19.97
N THR A 293 24.48 21.27 -19.90
CA THR A 293 24.95 20.36 -20.94
C THR A 293 24.10 20.51 -22.21
N LYS A 294 24.66 20.14 -23.36
CA LYS A 294 23.91 20.15 -24.63
C LYS A 294 22.68 19.23 -24.59
N GLU A 295 22.77 18.13 -23.86
CA GLU A 295 21.68 17.17 -23.70
C GLU A 295 20.55 17.77 -22.84
N THR A 296 20.86 18.33 -21.67
CA THR A 296 19.88 18.99 -20.79
C THR A 296 19.21 20.17 -21.48
N ALA A 297 19.96 20.96 -22.28
CA ALA A 297 19.39 22.02 -23.09
C ALA A 297 18.37 21.49 -24.11
N SER A 298 18.69 20.38 -24.80
CA SER A 298 17.80 19.76 -25.78
C SER A 298 16.49 19.24 -25.17
N ILE A 299 16.55 18.59 -24.01
CA ILE A 299 15.38 18.12 -23.27
C ILE A 299 14.52 19.32 -22.83
N ARG A 300 15.14 20.31 -22.20
CA ARG A 300 14.49 21.54 -21.75
C ARG A 300 13.77 22.27 -22.89
N ASP A 301 14.44 22.45 -24.04
CA ASP A 301 13.86 23.13 -25.20
C ASP A 301 12.65 22.35 -25.76
N ALA A 302 12.73 21.01 -25.79
CA ALA A 302 11.61 20.16 -26.19
C ALA A 302 10.42 20.27 -25.22
N MET A 303 10.67 20.33 -23.92
CA MET A 303 9.62 20.52 -22.90
C MET A 303 8.98 21.89 -23.02
N ILE A 304 9.76 22.97 -23.22
CA ILE A 304 9.24 24.33 -23.43
C ILE A 304 8.39 24.39 -24.69
N ALA A 305 8.84 23.75 -25.78
CA ALA A 305 8.05 23.64 -27.00
C ALA A 305 6.71 22.90 -26.75
N THR A 306 6.74 21.78 -26.01
CA THR A 306 5.53 21.02 -25.64
C THR A 306 4.57 21.84 -24.78
N LEU A 307 5.06 22.55 -23.77
CA LEU A 307 4.25 23.42 -22.89
C LEU A 307 3.50 24.48 -23.70
N ASN A 308 4.17 25.09 -24.70
CA ASN A 308 3.64 26.20 -25.48
C ASN A 308 2.87 25.79 -26.74
N ASP A 309 2.83 24.49 -27.10
CA ASP A 309 2.10 23.99 -28.25
C ASP A 309 0.63 23.69 -27.87
N GLU A 310 -0.29 24.57 -28.26
CA GLU A 310 -1.72 24.43 -28.00
C GLU A 310 -2.37 23.22 -28.69
N SER A 311 -1.70 22.60 -29.66
CA SER A 311 -2.18 21.38 -30.32
C SER A 311 -1.95 20.12 -29.47
N LYS A 312 -1.08 20.20 -28.46
CA LYS A 312 -0.80 19.14 -27.52
C LYS A 312 -1.89 19.01 -26.46
N SER A 313 -2.05 17.78 -25.94
CA SER A 313 -3.02 17.51 -24.86
C SER A 313 -2.66 18.25 -23.56
N ILE A 314 -3.67 18.38 -22.67
CA ILE A 314 -3.46 18.97 -21.36
C ILE A 314 -2.50 18.12 -20.54
N GLU A 315 -2.53 16.79 -20.69
CA GLU A 315 -1.65 15.85 -20.02
C GLU A 315 -0.18 16.10 -20.43
N GLU A 316 0.12 16.22 -21.73
CA GLU A 316 1.47 16.49 -22.22
C GLU A 316 1.97 17.87 -21.79
N ARG A 317 1.16 18.91 -21.99
CA ARG A 317 1.51 20.28 -21.61
C ARG A 317 1.67 20.44 -20.11
N GLY A 318 0.80 19.77 -19.33
CA GLY A 318 0.87 19.74 -17.87
C GLY A 318 2.11 19.02 -17.35
N GLY A 319 2.43 17.87 -17.93
CA GLY A 319 3.65 17.12 -17.58
C GLY A 319 4.92 17.92 -17.89
N ALA A 320 4.99 18.52 -19.09
CA ALA A 320 6.10 19.42 -19.44
C ALA A 320 6.22 20.62 -18.49
N ALA A 321 5.09 21.21 -18.09
CA ALA A 321 5.05 22.29 -17.10
C ALA A 321 5.63 21.87 -15.76
N ILE A 322 5.23 20.69 -15.26
CA ILE A 322 5.71 20.11 -13.99
C ILE A 322 7.22 19.87 -14.05
N GLY A 323 7.71 19.25 -15.13
CA GLY A 323 9.13 18.96 -15.30
C GLY A 323 10.02 20.19 -15.49
N LEU A 324 9.48 21.37 -15.81
CA LEU A 324 10.24 22.61 -15.99
C LEU A 324 10.46 23.38 -14.68
N TYR A 325 10.27 22.74 -13.52
CA TYR A 325 10.38 23.40 -12.21
C TYR A 325 11.71 24.13 -11.98
N ALA A 326 12.82 23.58 -12.46
CA ALA A 326 14.15 24.15 -12.27
C ALA A 326 14.40 25.45 -13.07
N VAL A 327 13.54 25.75 -14.04
CA VAL A 327 13.66 26.93 -14.92
C VAL A 327 12.35 27.74 -14.98
N ALA A 328 11.57 27.67 -13.92
CA ALA A 328 10.26 28.32 -13.81
C ALA A 328 10.32 29.86 -13.88
N ASP A 329 11.50 30.46 -13.70
CA ASP A 329 11.76 31.89 -13.79
C ASP A 329 11.94 32.39 -15.24
N ARG A 330 12.11 31.50 -16.22
CA ARG A 330 12.22 31.87 -17.64
C ARG A 330 10.92 32.44 -18.18
N ASP A 331 11.01 33.45 -19.04
CA ASP A 331 9.86 34.13 -19.63
C ASP A 331 8.96 33.17 -20.44
N ASP A 332 9.56 32.33 -21.27
CA ASP A 332 8.84 31.37 -22.11
C ASP A 332 8.10 30.29 -21.30
N VAL A 333 8.66 29.87 -20.14
CA VAL A 333 7.98 28.95 -19.20
C VAL A 333 6.84 29.64 -18.46
N ARG A 334 7.08 30.87 -17.99
CA ARG A 334 6.03 31.66 -17.30
C ARG A 334 4.83 31.93 -18.20
N GLU A 335 5.06 32.33 -19.44
CA GLU A 335 3.99 32.58 -20.43
C GLU A 335 3.17 31.31 -20.69
N GLY A 336 3.83 30.16 -20.83
CA GLY A 336 3.14 28.87 -21.01
C GLY A 336 2.32 28.44 -19.79
N LEU A 337 2.89 28.59 -18.58
CA LEU A 337 2.17 28.29 -17.33
C LEU A 337 0.97 29.23 -17.11
N GLU A 338 1.11 30.54 -17.39
CA GLU A 338 0.00 31.48 -17.31
C GLU A 338 -1.10 31.17 -18.35
N ALA A 339 -0.72 30.71 -19.55
CA ALA A 339 -1.67 30.28 -20.56
C ALA A 339 -2.47 29.06 -20.11
N LEU A 340 -1.79 28.02 -19.55
CA LEU A 340 -2.45 26.85 -18.95
C LEU A 340 -3.39 27.27 -17.79
N TYR A 341 -2.95 28.14 -16.91
CA TYR A 341 -3.77 28.61 -15.80
C TYR A 341 -5.04 29.31 -16.28
N LYS A 342 -4.91 30.18 -17.28
CA LYS A 342 -6.04 30.94 -17.88
C LYS A 342 -7.01 30.04 -18.63
N ALA A 343 -6.55 28.91 -19.19
CA ALA A 343 -7.41 27.96 -19.88
C ALA A 343 -8.45 27.29 -18.98
N GLY A 344 -8.21 27.26 -17.65
CA GLY A 344 -9.19 26.76 -16.68
C GLY A 344 -9.28 25.22 -16.64
N GLY A 345 -10.23 24.69 -15.86
CA GLY A 345 -10.46 23.25 -15.74
C GLY A 345 -9.20 22.44 -15.39
N LYS A 346 -8.99 21.31 -16.05
CA LYS A 346 -7.81 20.45 -15.84
C LYS A 346 -6.49 21.16 -16.12
N ALA A 347 -6.46 22.08 -17.09
CA ALA A 347 -5.25 22.82 -17.41
C ALA A 347 -4.81 23.72 -16.25
N ARG A 348 -5.75 24.38 -15.58
CA ARG A 348 -5.48 25.17 -14.37
C ARG A 348 -4.94 24.33 -13.23
N ILE A 349 -5.49 23.13 -13.03
CA ILE A 349 -5.02 22.19 -11.99
C ILE A 349 -3.54 21.85 -12.25
N LYS A 350 -3.19 21.46 -13.47
CA LYS A 350 -1.80 21.17 -13.86
C LYS A 350 -0.87 22.38 -13.74
N ALA A 351 -1.37 23.57 -14.08
CA ALA A 351 -0.59 24.79 -13.90
C ALA A 351 -0.31 25.08 -12.42
N LEU A 352 -1.29 24.95 -11.53
CA LEU A 352 -1.11 25.12 -10.09
C LEU A 352 -0.15 24.08 -9.52
N GLU A 353 -0.24 22.83 -9.97
CA GLU A 353 0.71 21.79 -9.58
C GLU A 353 2.15 22.18 -9.96
N ALA A 354 2.39 22.57 -11.20
CA ALA A 354 3.71 23.01 -11.66
C ALA A 354 4.21 24.25 -10.91
N MET A 355 3.34 25.21 -10.64
CA MET A 355 3.67 26.46 -9.93
C MET A 355 4.18 26.21 -8.52
N TRP A 356 3.47 25.39 -7.70
CA TRP A 356 3.93 25.17 -6.33
C TRP A 356 5.17 24.26 -6.27
N ARG A 357 5.32 23.31 -7.18
CA ARG A 357 6.51 22.44 -7.26
C ARG A 357 7.78 23.23 -7.61
N SER A 358 7.65 24.29 -8.38
CA SER A 358 8.79 25.13 -8.75
C SER A 358 9.36 25.97 -7.59
N LEU A 359 8.59 26.16 -6.53
CA LEU A 359 8.91 27.06 -5.39
C LEU A 359 9.27 28.50 -5.82
N TRP A 360 8.93 28.91 -7.06
CA TRP A 360 9.21 30.25 -7.54
C TRP A 360 8.20 31.24 -6.95
N GLU A 361 8.69 32.09 -6.00
CA GLU A 361 7.86 32.96 -5.15
C GLU A 361 6.79 33.79 -5.88
N PRO A 362 7.03 34.35 -7.10
CA PRO A 362 6.00 35.10 -7.81
C PRO A 362 4.73 34.31 -8.14
N TYR A 363 4.73 32.97 -8.08
CA TYR A 363 3.53 32.16 -8.25
C TYR A 363 2.63 32.08 -7.00
N ALA A 364 3.11 32.49 -5.85
CA ALA A 364 2.35 32.48 -4.59
C ALA A 364 0.97 33.19 -4.70
N LYS A 365 0.88 34.21 -5.56
CA LYS A 365 -0.33 35.01 -5.79
C LYS A 365 -1.52 34.23 -6.37
N TYR A 366 -1.27 33.05 -7.00
CA TYR A 366 -2.31 32.28 -7.66
C TYR A 366 -3.14 31.37 -6.72
N PHE A 367 -2.66 31.10 -5.51
CA PHE A 367 -3.26 30.10 -4.62
C PHE A 367 -4.38 30.62 -3.72
N PRO A 368 -4.34 31.84 -3.14
CA PRO A 368 -5.32 32.31 -2.17
C PRO A 368 -6.77 32.30 -2.68
N GLU A 369 -6.99 32.58 -3.97
CA GLU A 369 -8.33 32.65 -4.54
C GLU A 369 -9.02 31.28 -4.64
N HIS A 370 -8.22 30.19 -4.72
CA HIS A 370 -8.73 28.83 -4.83
C HIS A 370 -9.03 28.17 -3.48
N LEU A 371 -8.61 28.77 -2.37
CA LEU A 371 -9.00 28.31 -1.03
C LEU A 371 -10.43 28.75 -0.63
N ASP A 372 -11.12 29.50 -1.49
CA ASP A 372 -12.50 29.91 -1.29
C ASP A 372 -13.45 28.99 -2.10
N ASP A 373 -13.93 27.94 -1.45
CA ASP A 373 -14.82 26.93 -2.03
C ASP A 373 -16.29 27.40 -2.16
N SER A 374 -16.61 28.62 -1.71
CA SER A 374 -17.90 29.22 -1.99
C SER A 374 -18.13 29.51 -3.49
N LYS A 375 -17.03 29.59 -4.25
CA LYS A 375 -17.03 29.77 -5.69
C LYS A 375 -17.24 28.44 -6.42
N PRO A 376 -18.15 28.32 -7.39
CA PRO A 376 -18.42 27.09 -8.11
C PRO A 376 -17.17 26.47 -8.77
N GLU A 377 -16.28 27.30 -9.32
CA GLU A 377 -15.04 26.90 -9.97
C GLU A 377 -14.02 26.26 -9.02
N ASN A 378 -14.13 26.52 -7.71
CA ASN A 378 -13.23 26.00 -6.67
C ASN A 378 -13.78 24.73 -5.96
N LYS A 379 -14.91 24.18 -6.40
CA LYS A 379 -15.49 22.96 -5.80
C LYS A 379 -14.78 21.67 -6.23
N ASN A 380 -13.81 21.74 -7.12
CA ASN A 380 -13.05 20.59 -7.55
C ASN A 380 -12.01 20.22 -6.49
N VAL A 381 -12.05 18.97 -5.98
CA VAL A 381 -11.18 18.46 -4.92
C VAL A 381 -9.70 18.52 -5.32
N GLU A 382 -9.38 18.18 -6.57
CA GLU A 382 -8.01 18.25 -7.08
C GLU A 382 -7.46 19.70 -7.13
N LEU A 383 -8.30 20.64 -7.55
CA LEU A 383 -7.94 22.05 -7.55
C LEU A 383 -7.62 22.54 -6.13
N LEU A 384 -8.49 22.18 -5.17
CA LEU A 384 -8.32 22.53 -3.75
C LEU A 384 -7.06 21.88 -3.16
N ARG A 385 -6.77 20.63 -3.51
CA ARG A 385 -5.53 19.94 -3.10
C ARG A 385 -4.29 20.73 -3.50
N HIS A 386 -4.19 21.10 -4.78
CA HIS A 386 -3.06 21.90 -5.25
C HIS A 386 -3.05 23.32 -4.67
N ALA A 387 -4.22 23.91 -4.40
CA ALA A 387 -4.30 25.21 -3.73
C ALA A 387 -3.78 25.14 -2.28
N LEU A 388 -4.16 24.10 -1.52
CA LEU A 388 -3.64 23.84 -0.18
C LEU A 388 -2.14 23.61 -0.19
N ARG A 389 -1.62 22.72 -1.06
CA ARG A 389 -0.19 22.46 -1.21
C ARG A 389 0.59 23.75 -1.51
N GLY A 390 0.13 24.53 -2.48
CA GLY A 390 0.77 25.82 -2.82
C GLY A 390 0.72 26.82 -1.67
N ALA A 391 -0.41 26.92 -0.95
CA ALA A 391 -0.50 27.77 0.22
C ALA A 391 0.48 27.38 1.33
N GLY A 392 0.71 26.06 1.51
CA GLY A 392 1.70 25.54 2.43
C GLY A 392 3.13 25.91 2.00
N TYR A 393 3.55 25.47 0.81
CA TYR A 393 4.92 25.65 0.31
C TYR A 393 5.34 27.12 0.17
N PHE A 394 4.41 28.00 -0.26
CA PHE A 394 4.66 29.44 -0.25
C PHE A 394 4.41 30.09 1.11
N ARG A 395 4.13 29.29 2.14
CA ARG A 395 3.97 29.74 3.53
C ARG A 395 3.00 30.92 3.67
N LEU A 396 1.85 30.79 3.04
CA LEU A 396 0.84 31.85 3.00
C LEU A 396 0.15 31.99 4.37
N THR A 397 0.88 32.46 5.38
CA THR A 397 0.39 32.69 6.75
C THR A 397 -0.97 33.42 6.82
N PRO A 398 -1.28 34.40 5.97
CA PRO A 398 -2.61 35.03 5.98
C PRO A 398 -3.79 34.08 5.63
N GLN A 399 -3.52 32.88 5.10
CA GLN A 399 -4.52 31.91 4.69
C GLN A 399 -4.74 30.77 5.71
N VAL A 400 -4.03 30.77 6.84
CA VAL A 400 -4.05 29.64 7.81
C VAL A 400 -5.45 29.31 8.34
N ASP A 401 -6.30 30.31 8.55
CA ASP A 401 -7.68 30.07 9.01
C ASP A 401 -8.53 29.38 7.93
N LYS A 402 -8.32 29.71 6.66
CA LYS A 402 -8.96 29.01 5.54
C LYS A 402 -8.43 27.58 5.41
N ILE A 403 -7.12 27.38 5.51
CA ILE A 403 -6.51 26.05 5.50
C ILE A 403 -7.10 25.20 6.63
N ALA A 404 -7.14 25.73 7.88
CA ALA A 404 -7.71 25.02 9.01
C ALA A 404 -9.21 24.66 8.85
N SER A 405 -9.95 25.42 8.03
CA SER A 405 -11.34 25.10 7.75
C SER A 405 -11.56 23.77 7.03
N PHE A 406 -10.51 23.17 6.48
CA PHE A 406 -10.56 21.87 5.82
C PHE A 406 -10.30 20.69 6.76
N PHE A 407 -9.92 20.90 8.04
CA PHE A 407 -9.61 19.82 8.97
C PHE A 407 -10.79 18.89 9.29
N ASN A 408 -12.02 19.39 9.24
CA ASN A 408 -13.20 18.64 9.67
C ASN A 408 -14.33 18.75 8.63
N ARG A 409 -14.00 18.72 7.35
CA ARG A 409 -15.00 18.74 6.28
C ARG A 409 -15.56 17.36 6.03
N ALA A 410 -16.87 17.30 5.72
CA ALA A 410 -17.52 16.09 5.25
C ALA A 410 -17.29 15.89 3.75
N GLU A 411 -17.64 14.69 3.27
CA GLU A 411 -17.60 14.39 1.83
C GLU A 411 -18.16 15.54 0.96
N PRO A 412 -17.58 15.81 -0.20
CA PRO A 412 -16.44 15.12 -0.82
C PRO A 412 -15.07 15.68 -0.44
N TYR A 413 -14.95 16.47 0.62
CA TYR A 413 -13.73 17.21 1.00
C TYR A 413 -12.99 16.61 2.20
N ASP A 414 -13.47 15.51 2.75
CA ASP A 414 -12.82 14.75 3.82
C ASP A 414 -11.41 14.27 3.42
N ASP A 415 -11.22 13.87 2.17
CA ASP A 415 -9.91 13.52 1.59
C ASP A 415 -8.87 14.66 1.60
N LEU A 416 -9.30 15.92 1.80
CA LEU A 416 -8.40 17.08 1.84
C LEU A 416 -7.81 17.35 3.22
N ARG A 417 -8.20 16.57 4.24
CA ARG A 417 -7.74 16.79 5.61
C ARG A 417 -6.22 16.67 5.73
N ASP A 418 -5.63 15.67 5.14
CA ASP A 418 -4.18 15.45 5.17
C ASP A 418 -3.43 16.57 4.44
N ASP A 419 -3.92 16.98 3.27
CA ASP A 419 -3.35 18.12 2.52
C ASP A 419 -3.46 19.43 3.31
N ALA A 420 -4.56 19.62 4.04
CA ALA A 420 -4.75 20.80 4.88
C ALA A 420 -3.85 20.79 6.12
N LEU A 421 -3.68 19.63 6.79
CA LEU A 421 -2.77 19.48 7.92
C LEU A 421 -1.31 19.76 7.51
N PHE A 422 -0.90 19.19 6.40
CA PHE A 422 0.42 19.43 5.81
C PHE A 422 0.62 20.92 5.49
N ALA A 423 -0.30 21.52 4.76
CA ALA A 423 -0.23 22.94 4.39
C ALA A 423 -0.24 23.87 5.62
N TYR A 424 -1.04 23.55 6.63
CA TYR A 424 -1.09 24.32 7.87
C TYR A 424 0.24 24.27 8.63
N ALA A 425 0.86 23.10 8.72
CA ALA A 425 2.17 22.94 9.37
C ALA A 425 3.24 23.83 8.70
N LEU A 426 3.23 23.91 7.36
CA LEU A 426 4.12 24.77 6.61
C LEU A 426 3.81 26.28 6.80
N ALA A 427 2.52 26.68 6.75
CA ALA A 427 2.08 28.07 6.69
C ALA A 427 1.81 28.71 8.05
N MET A 428 1.66 27.93 9.13
CA MET A 428 1.28 28.45 10.45
C MET A 428 2.23 29.57 10.95
N PRO A 429 1.69 30.57 11.68
CA PRO A 429 2.49 31.66 12.18
C PRO A 429 3.48 31.19 13.25
N GLY A 430 4.65 31.81 13.25
CA GLY A 430 5.71 31.59 14.22
C GLY A 430 7.08 31.48 13.57
N GLU A 431 8.10 31.77 14.34
CA GLU A 431 9.49 31.63 13.91
C GLU A 431 9.83 30.14 13.75
N THR A 432 10.44 29.80 12.62
CA THR A 432 10.88 28.45 12.33
C THR A 432 12.26 28.21 12.90
N THR A 433 12.33 27.41 13.96
CA THR A 433 13.58 26.94 14.58
C THR A 433 13.42 25.51 15.05
N ARG A 434 14.52 24.74 15.11
CA ARG A 434 14.51 23.35 15.60
C ARG A 434 13.90 23.21 17.01
N GLY A 435 14.11 24.20 17.89
CA GLY A 435 13.55 24.18 19.25
C GLY A 435 12.04 24.45 19.33
N ARG A 436 11.41 24.99 18.28
CA ARG A 436 9.98 25.35 18.28
C ARG A 436 9.06 24.36 17.60
N VAL A 437 9.58 23.49 16.71
CA VAL A 437 8.72 22.57 15.92
C VAL A 437 7.91 21.61 16.78
N LYS A 438 8.45 21.09 17.89
CA LYS A 438 7.69 20.26 18.85
C LYS A 438 6.53 21.02 19.50
N GLY A 439 6.69 22.33 19.73
CA GLY A 439 5.61 23.19 20.20
C GLY A 439 4.56 23.46 19.11
N MET A 440 4.99 23.56 17.86
CA MET A 440 4.08 23.67 16.71
C MET A 440 3.24 22.41 16.54
N LEU A 441 3.84 21.22 16.61
CA LEU A 441 3.13 19.94 16.57
C LEU A 441 2.03 19.89 17.64
N ARG A 442 2.36 20.16 18.91
CA ARG A 442 1.37 20.18 19.99
C ARG A 442 0.23 21.17 19.76
N LYS A 443 0.53 22.34 19.14
CA LYS A 443 -0.49 23.31 18.80
C LYS A 443 -1.42 22.80 17.71
N ILE A 444 -0.89 22.16 16.68
CA ILE A 444 -1.70 21.56 15.60
C ILE A 444 -2.58 20.44 16.18
N ASP A 445 -2.02 19.54 16.98
CA ASP A 445 -2.76 18.47 17.64
C ASP A 445 -3.89 19.01 18.53
N SER A 446 -3.65 20.09 19.28
CA SER A 446 -4.69 20.70 20.12
C SER A 446 -5.90 21.20 19.34
N ILE A 447 -5.71 21.60 18.08
CA ILE A 447 -6.76 22.14 17.18
C ILE A 447 -7.43 21.00 16.38
N ALA A 448 -6.62 20.13 15.78
CA ALA A 448 -7.07 19.14 14.80
C ALA A 448 -7.40 17.76 15.42
N LYS A 449 -6.91 17.46 16.63
CA LYS A 449 -7.04 16.14 17.25
C LYS A 449 -6.49 15.04 16.35
N LEU A 450 -5.18 15.02 16.19
CA LEU A 450 -4.48 14.16 15.26
C LEU A 450 -4.60 12.68 15.65
N SER A 451 -4.79 11.82 14.66
CA SER A 451 -4.50 10.39 14.76
C SER A 451 -2.99 10.14 14.76
N GLN A 452 -2.56 8.90 14.99
CA GLN A 452 -1.14 8.55 14.93
C GLN A 452 -0.56 8.84 13.52
N ALA A 453 -1.21 8.39 12.44
CA ALA A 453 -0.76 8.62 11.07
C ALA A 453 -0.71 10.11 10.71
N GLU A 454 -1.70 10.90 11.16
CA GLU A 454 -1.69 12.35 10.95
C GLU A 454 -0.59 13.06 11.77
N THR A 455 -0.24 12.52 12.94
CA THR A 455 0.89 13.03 13.72
C THR A 455 2.20 12.85 12.95
N GLU A 456 2.43 11.68 12.38
CA GLU A 456 3.59 11.39 11.53
C GLU A 456 3.64 12.32 10.30
N LEU A 457 2.50 12.50 9.62
CA LEU A 457 2.37 13.45 8.49
C LEU A 457 2.74 14.89 8.90
N VAL A 458 2.26 15.34 10.05
CA VAL A 458 2.55 16.71 10.55
C VAL A 458 4.01 16.83 11.00
N MET A 459 4.60 15.80 11.59
CA MET A 459 6.03 15.75 11.91
C MET A 459 6.88 15.90 10.64
N PHE A 460 6.57 15.13 9.60
CA PHE A 460 7.20 15.24 8.30
C PHE A 460 7.06 16.66 7.71
N ALA A 461 5.85 17.23 7.72
CA ALA A 461 5.60 18.59 7.22
C ALA A 461 6.39 19.67 8.02
N LEU A 462 6.59 19.50 9.32
CA LEU A 462 7.38 20.41 10.14
C LEU A 462 8.88 20.28 9.87
N ASP A 463 9.36 19.07 9.59
CA ASP A 463 10.75 18.86 9.14
C ASP A 463 10.97 19.45 7.74
N GLU A 464 9.99 19.31 6.84
CA GLU A 464 10.01 20.00 5.54
C GLU A 464 10.04 21.52 5.70
N ARG A 465 9.27 22.07 6.64
CA ARG A 465 9.35 23.49 6.98
C ARG A 465 10.75 23.91 7.43
N LEU A 466 11.44 23.07 8.22
CA LEU A 466 12.81 23.32 8.63
C LEU A 466 13.76 23.34 7.42
N ARG A 467 13.64 22.37 6.52
CA ARG A 467 14.43 22.27 5.28
C ARG A 467 14.26 23.51 4.39
N LEU A 468 13.03 23.97 4.21
CA LEU A 468 12.72 25.20 3.46
C LEU A 468 13.36 26.46 4.08
N HIS A 469 13.84 26.39 5.34
CA HIS A 469 14.60 27.44 6.00
C HIS A 469 16.10 27.12 6.12
N GLY A 470 16.59 26.08 5.44
CA GLY A 470 17.98 25.64 5.50
C GLY A 470 18.39 25.05 6.86
N LEU A 471 17.43 24.50 7.60
CA LEU A 471 17.65 23.88 8.92
C LEU A 471 17.53 22.36 8.84
N ALA A 472 18.34 21.65 9.62
CA ALA A 472 18.27 20.20 9.70
C ALA A 472 16.94 19.73 10.35
N PRO A 473 16.38 18.60 9.91
CA PRO A 473 15.17 18.00 10.47
C PRO A 473 15.33 17.64 11.95
N VAL A 474 14.22 17.47 12.66
CA VAL A 474 14.18 17.14 14.08
C VAL A 474 13.55 15.77 14.31
N PHE A 475 12.43 15.47 13.67
CA PHE A 475 11.67 14.25 13.92
C PHE A 475 12.28 13.04 13.22
N GLU A 476 12.78 13.17 11.99
CA GLU A 476 13.50 12.09 11.30
C GLU A 476 14.77 11.68 12.04
N ALA A 477 15.51 12.64 12.59
CA ALA A 477 16.73 12.36 13.35
C ALA A 477 16.44 11.58 14.65
N GLU A 478 15.29 11.83 15.29
CA GLU A 478 14.87 11.13 16.50
C GLU A 478 14.42 9.67 16.20
N GLN A 479 13.77 9.43 15.07
CA GLN A 479 13.41 8.09 14.63
C GLN A 479 14.64 7.24 14.27
N ALA A 480 15.67 7.84 13.68
CA ALA A 480 16.92 7.15 13.40
C ALA A 480 17.66 6.75 14.70
N ASP A 481 17.67 7.60 15.71
CA ASP A 481 18.30 7.33 17.00
C ASP A 481 17.58 6.20 17.80
N GLU A 482 16.26 6.03 17.64
CA GLU A 482 15.51 4.94 18.28
C GLU A 482 15.80 3.57 17.65
N HIS A 483 16.18 3.51 16.36
CA HIS A 483 16.55 2.27 15.67
C HIS A 483 18.02 1.87 15.85
N ASP A 484 18.93 2.82 16.15
CA ASP A 484 20.37 2.57 16.27
C ASP A 484 20.78 1.90 17.63
N HIS A 485 19.87 1.70 18.54
CA HIS A 485 20.17 0.97 19.79
C HIS A 485 20.28 -0.56 19.63
N GLU A 486 20.08 -1.11 18.44
CA GLU A 486 20.24 -2.56 18.17
C GLU A 486 21.46 -2.97 17.34
N HIS A 487 22.20 -2.04 16.71
CA HIS A 487 23.41 -2.40 15.95
C HIS A 487 24.49 -1.30 15.98
N ASP A 488 25.61 -1.58 16.64
CA ASP A 488 26.88 -0.83 16.56
C ASP A 488 27.46 -0.89 15.13
N ALA A 489 27.23 0.13 14.32
CA ALA A 489 27.97 0.39 13.08
C ALA A 489 28.19 1.90 12.87
N ALA A 490 29.41 2.28 12.48
CA ALA A 490 29.86 3.67 12.33
C ALA A 490 29.05 4.47 11.29
N PRO A 491 28.84 5.79 11.50
CA PRO A 491 28.01 6.61 10.61
C PRO A 491 28.68 6.82 9.25
N PRO A 492 27.90 6.81 8.15
CA PRO A 492 28.39 7.19 6.83
C PRO A 492 28.60 8.73 6.75
N SER A 493 29.60 9.12 5.99
CA SER A 493 29.95 10.52 5.74
C SER A 493 28.81 11.26 5.01
N PRO A 494 28.57 12.55 5.28
CA PRO A 494 27.51 13.31 4.63
C PRO A 494 27.81 13.48 3.13
N GLY A 495 26.88 12.97 2.29
CA GLY A 495 26.86 13.24 0.86
C GLY A 495 26.33 14.65 0.54
N PRO A 496 26.46 15.12 -0.71
CA PRO A 496 26.01 16.46 -1.10
C PRO A 496 24.48 16.60 -0.95
N GLU A 497 24.05 17.78 -0.48
CA GLU A 497 22.65 18.12 -0.28
C GLU A 497 21.84 17.99 -1.58
N PRO A 498 20.68 17.29 -1.56
CA PRO A 498 19.80 17.21 -2.71
C PRO A 498 19.03 18.52 -2.94
N PRO A 499 18.70 18.89 -4.19
CA PRO A 499 17.86 20.04 -4.47
C PRO A 499 16.46 19.89 -3.86
N ALA A 500 15.85 21.00 -3.45
CA ALA A 500 14.59 21.06 -2.71
C ALA A 500 13.40 20.28 -3.32
N ALA A 501 13.45 19.94 -4.61
CA ALA A 501 12.45 19.14 -5.30
C ALA A 501 12.57 17.62 -5.08
N ALA A 502 13.73 17.11 -4.66
CA ALA A 502 13.96 15.69 -4.43
C ALA A 502 13.30 15.15 -3.13
N LEU A 503 12.78 16.04 -2.30
CA LEU A 503 12.26 15.71 -0.97
C LEU A 503 10.86 15.05 -0.96
N TYR A 504 10.18 15.00 -2.12
CA TYR A 504 8.83 14.44 -2.18
C TYR A 504 8.78 12.91 -2.37
N SER A 505 9.86 12.29 -2.79
CA SER A 505 9.96 10.83 -3.01
C SER A 505 10.25 10.01 -1.75
N GLN A 506 10.49 10.68 -0.61
CA GLN A 506 10.84 10.03 0.66
C GLN A 506 9.72 10.13 1.70
N MET A 507 8.47 9.90 1.31
CA MET A 507 7.50 9.48 2.32
C MET A 507 7.92 8.09 2.80
N PRO A 508 8.16 7.88 4.11
CA PRO A 508 8.41 6.54 4.62
C PRO A 508 7.27 5.63 4.17
N ALA A 509 7.59 4.45 3.65
CA ALA A 509 6.60 3.44 3.35
C ALA A 509 5.84 3.17 4.66
N GLN A 510 4.66 3.78 4.81
CA GLN A 510 3.81 3.54 5.95
C GLN A 510 3.54 2.05 5.99
N LYS A 511 3.84 1.39 7.11
CA LYS A 511 3.27 0.09 7.41
C LYS A 511 1.77 0.29 7.62
N THR A 512 1.05 0.36 6.50
CA THR A 512 -0.39 0.54 6.49
C THR A 512 -1.01 -0.71 7.07
N GLY A 513 -1.72 -0.60 8.17
CA GLY A 513 -2.43 -1.71 8.77
C GLY A 513 -3.47 -2.26 7.78
N ARG A 514 -3.66 -3.57 7.77
CA ARG A 514 -4.56 -4.30 6.85
C ARG A 514 -5.97 -3.69 6.74
N ASN A 515 -6.44 -3.00 7.78
CA ASN A 515 -7.76 -2.36 7.83
C ASN A 515 -7.76 -0.84 7.59
N ASP A 516 -6.58 -0.24 7.42
CA ASP A 516 -6.45 1.20 7.22
C ASP A 516 -6.83 1.61 5.80
N PRO A 517 -7.21 2.87 5.55
CA PRO A 517 -7.42 3.38 4.21
C PRO A 517 -6.16 3.20 3.36
N CYS A 518 -6.32 2.74 2.13
CA CYS A 518 -5.18 2.52 1.25
C CYS A 518 -4.49 3.84 0.88
N PRO A 519 -3.17 3.94 0.99
CA PRO A 519 -2.41 5.17 0.67
C PRO A 519 -2.54 5.63 -0.78
N CYS A 520 -3.01 4.76 -1.69
CA CYS A 520 -3.23 5.11 -3.11
C CYS A 520 -4.41 6.05 -3.35
N GLY A 521 -5.18 6.43 -2.32
CA GLY A 521 -6.33 7.31 -2.45
C GLY A 521 -7.59 6.67 -3.05
N SER A 522 -7.64 5.33 -3.19
CA SER A 522 -8.80 4.61 -3.76
C SER A 522 -10.04 4.59 -2.84
N GLY A 523 -9.94 5.11 -1.60
CA GLY A 523 -11.01 5.04 -0.60
C GLY A 523 -11.31 3.63 -0.06
N LYS A 524 -10.58 2.61 -0.51
CA LYS A 524 -10.73 1.23 -0.04
C LYS A 524 -9.77 0.97 1.13
N LYS A 525 -10.13 0.03 2.03
CA LYS A 525 -9.21 -0.45 3.06
C LYS A 525 -7.96 -1.04 2.40
N TYR A 526 -6.77 -0.89 3.01
CA TYR A 526 -5.50 -1.38 2.48
C TYR A 526 -5.57 -2.85 2.04
N LYS A 527 -6.16 -3.73 2.87
CA LYS A 527 -6.40 -5.14 2.56
C LYS A 527 -7.32 -5.40 1.34
N LYS A 528 -8.10 -4.40 0.91
CA LYS A 528 -9.01 -4.46 -0.24
C LYS A 528 -8.51 -3.62 -1.41
N CYS A 529 -7.25 -3.17 -1.35
CA CYS A 529 -6.61 -2.36 -2.39
C CYS A 529 -5.17 -2.86 -2.59
N HIS A 530 -4.16 -2.29 -1.94
CA HIS A 530 -2.76 -2.66 -2.09
C HIS A 530 -2.26 -3.67 -1.03
N GLY A 531 -3.01 -3.93 0.01
CA GLY A 531 -2.71 -4.94 1.03
C GLY A 531 -3.30 -6.33 0.73
N VAL A 532 -3.74 -6.56 -0.49
CA VAL A 532 -4.19 -7.89 -0.95
C VAL A 532 -2.99 -8.83 -1.14
N VAL A 533 -1.77 -8.26 -1.15
CA VAL A 533 -0.52 -8.98 -1.34
C VAL A 533 0.47 -8.56 -0.25
N GLN A 534 0.20 -8.90 0.99
CA GLN A 534 1.16 -8.95 2.10
C GLN A 534 0.89 -10.20 2.92
#